data_a5677c611dda176010598bc256e2b1cc
#
_entry.id   a5677c611dda176010598bc256e2b1cc
#
_cell.length_a   1.000
_cell.length_b   1.000
_cell.length_c   1.000
_cell.angle_alpha   90.00
_cell.angle_beta   90.00
_cell.angle_gamma   90.00
#
_symmetry.space_group_name_H-M   'P 1'
#
loop_
_entity.id
_entity.type
_entity.pdbx_description
1 polymer ?
#
loop_
_entity_poly.entity_id
_entity_poly.type
_entity_poly.pdbx_seq_one_letter_code
_entity_poly.pdbx_strand_id
1 'polypeptide(L)'
;GSGPAGSFLALHKSAAKSLFRRAGLSTPDWIFLPERPAPGWEPRLPYPLFVKSDTGGSSLHLYRVRNGEELQCAMDRLFASGQTVLIEPLIRGREATCGVLERGGRAEALPPVLIVPKHEFFDYHAKYTDAGECEICPAPLPEALLEEVRKTALEAHRCLGLKGYSRTDFILGDDGAVHVLEVNTLPGMTPASLVPKEAAALGMDFGELLEVLLKEAVLRGK
;
A
#
# COMPACT_ATOMS: atom_id res chain seq x y z
N GLY A 1 1.83 -15.76 8.46
CA GLY A 1 1.18 -14.53 8.01
C GLY A 1 -0.01 -14.16 8.86
N SER A 2 -0.72 -13.11 8.46
CA SER A 2 -1.92 -12.60 9.14
C SER A 2 -3.10 -13.58 9.03
N GLY A 3 -3.99 -13.56 10.02
CA GLY A 3 -5.23 -14.32 10.00
C GLY A 3 -6.28 -13.76 9.03
N PRO A 4 -7.41 -14.48 8.82
CA PRO A 4 -8.43 -14.07 7.84
C PRO A 4 -9.00 -12.68 8.09
N ALA A 5 -9.26 -12.31 9.34
CA ALA A 5 -9.83 -11.01 9.68
C ALA A 5 -8.90 -9.83 9.31
N GLY A 6 -7.62 -9.89 9.67
CA GLY A 6 -6.65 -8.86 9.31
C GLY A 6 -6.42 -8.81 7.80
N SER A 7 -6.35 -9.96 7.14
CA SER A 7 -6.21 -10.03 5.67
C SER A 7 -7.43 -9.45 4.96
N PHE A 8 -8.64 -9.72 5.45
CA PHE A 8 -9.87 -9.12 4.92
C PHE A 8 -9.86 -7.60 5.06
N LEU A 9 -9.53 -7.08 6.26
CA LEU A 9 -9.46 -5.63 6.51
C LEU A 9 -8.41 -4.94 5.63
N ALA A 10 -7.25 -5.55 5.44
CA ALA A 10 -6.20 -5.00 4.59
C ALA A 10 -6.58 -5.02 3.10
N LEU A 11 -7.31 -6.04 2.64
CA LEU A 11 -7.76 -6.18 1.27
C LEU A 11 -8.78 -5.08 0.89
N HIS A 12 -9.70 -4.73 1.82
CA HIS A 12 -10.72 -3.71 1.62
C HIS A 12 -10.16 -2.33 1.96
N LYS A 13 -9.71 -1.59 0.95
CA LYS A 13 -9.03 -0.30 1.12
C LYS A 13 -9.86 0.71 1.92
N SER A 14 -11.17 0.79 1.68
CA SER A 14 -12.08 1.69 2.40
C SER A 14 -12.16 1.35 3.91
N ALA A 15 -12.17 0.05 4.24
CA ALA A 15 -12.16 -0.41 5.63
C ALA A 15 -10.79 -0.13 6.29
N ALA A 16 -9.70 -0.46 5.61
CA ALA A 16 -8.34 -0.20 6.08
C ALA A 16 -8.13 1.29 6.36
N LYS A 17 -8.52 2.17 5.41
CA LYS A 17 -8.41 3.64 5.55
C LYS A 17 -9.21 4.18 6.74
N SER A 18 -10.39 3.61 7.01
CA SER A 18 -11.19 3.96 8.18
C SER A 18 -10.46 3.63 9.49
N LEU A 19 -9.75 2.49 9.54
CA LEU A 19 -8.93 2.10 10.69
C LEU A 19 -7.66 2.94 10.81
N PHE A 20 -6.98 3.27 9.70
CA PHE A 20 -5.83 4.18 9.69
C PHE A 20 -6.21 5.54 10.28
N ARG A 21 -7.31 6.13 9.83
CA ARG A 21 -7.80 7.42 10.32
C ARG A 21 -8.12 7.37 11.83
N ARG A 22 -8.75 6.29 12.31
CA ARG A 22 -9.03 6.09 13.75
C ARG A 22 -7.77 5.93 14.59
N ALA A 23 -6.70 5.35 14.01
CA ALA A 23 -5.38 5.25 14.63
C ALA A 23 -4.55 6.54 14.54
N GLY A 24 -5.10 7.62 13.96
CA GLY A 24 -4.39 8.90 13.79
C GLY A 24 -3.39 8.92 12.64
N LEU A 25 -3.42 7.91 11.76
CA LEU A 25 -2.55 7.87 10.58
C LEU A 25 -3.14 8.71 9.45
N SER A 26 -2.27 9.42 8.73
CA SER A 26 -2.66 10.13 7.51
C SER A 26 -2.91 9.14 6.38
N THR A 27 -3.98 9.37 5.64
CA THR A 27 -4.34 8.63 4.43
C THR A 27 -5.14 9.57 3.54
N PRO A 28 -5.06 9.49 2.20
CA PRO A 28 -5.87 10.33 1.31
C PRO A 28 -7.35 10.24 1.67
N ASP A 29 -8.08 11.34 1.56
CA ASP A 29 -9.55 11.31 1.64
C ASP A 29 -10.09 10.37 0.57
N TRP A 30 -11.28 9.81 0.80
CA TRP A 30 -11.86 8.87 -0.17
C TRP A 30 -13.37 8.92 -0.20
N ILE A 31 -13.91 8.48 -1.35
CA ILE A 31 -15.31 8.12 -1.52
C ILE A 31 -15.37 6.65 -1.88
N PHE A 32 -16.19 5.88 -1.17
CA PHE A 32 -16.45 4.49 -1.46
C PHE A 32 -17.84 4.36 -2.08
N LEU A 33 -17.91 3.71 -3.24
CA LEU A 33 -19.13 3.44 -3.98
C LEU A 33 -19.32 1.93 -4.09
N PRO A 34 -20.23 1.34 -3.30
CA PRO A 34 -20.55 -0.09 -3.39
C PRO A 34 -21.33 -0.42 -4.67
N GLU A 35 -22.03 0.56 -5.23
CA GLU A 35 -22.83 0.45 -6.44
C GLU A 35 -22.76 1.74 -7.26
N ARG A 36 -23.21 1.67 -8.51
CA ARG A 36 -23.20 2.82 -9.43
C ARG A 36 -24.06 3.96 -8.87
N PRO A 37 -23.53 5.19 -8.78
CA PRO A 37 -24.29 6.33 -8.34
C PRO A 37 -25.32 6.76 -9.40
N ALA A 38 -26.28 7.61 -9.00
CA ALA A 38 -27.27 8.19 -9.90
C ALA A 38 -26.60 8.99 -11.03
N PRO A 39 -27.23 9.06 -12.22
CA PRO A 39 -26.75 9.93 -13.31
C PRO A 39 -26.56 11.39 -12.86
N GLY A 40 -25.43 11.98 -13.27
CA GLY A 40 -25.08 13.35 -12.88
C GLY A 40 -24.46 13.49 -11.48
N TRP A 41 -24.18 12.39 -10.80
CA TRP A 41 -23.43 12.42 -9.55
C TRP A 41 -21.98 12.87 -9.79
N GLU A 42 -21.50 13.79 -8.95
CA GLU A 42 -20.13 14.31 -8.95
C GLU A 42 -19.49 14.13 -7.56
N PRO A 43 -18.19 13.74 -7.48
CA PRO A 43 -17.50 13.63 -6.22
C PRO A 43 -17.20 15.00 -5.61
N ARG A 44 -17.28 15.13 -4.30
CA ARG A 44 -16.82 16.32 -3.57
C ARG A 44 -15.32 16.28 -3.26
N LEU A 45 -14.51 15.86 -4.24
CA LEU A 45 -13.05 15.79 -4.16
C LEU A 45 -12.45 16.56 -5.35
N PRO A 46 -11.31 17.25 -5.15
CA PRO A 46 -10.65 18.00 -6.22
C PRO A 46 -9.97 17.06 -7.23
N TYR A 47 -10.12 17.34 -8.50
CA TYR A 47 -9.34 16.69 -9.56
C TYR A 47 -7.87 17.16 -9.54
N PRO A 48 -6.92 16.31 -10.02
CA PRO A 48 -7.11 14.96 -10.54
C PRO A 48 -7.39 13.93 -9.43
N LEU A 49 -8.13 12.87 -9.80
CA LEU A 49 -8.52 11.80 -8.89
C LEU A 49 -7.90 10.46 -9.34
N PHE A 50 -7.71 9.57 -8.39
CA PHE A 50 -7.52 8.15 -8.63
C PHE A 50 -8.82 7.39 -8.39
N VAL A 51 -9.19 6.56 -9.36
CA VAL A 51 -10.38 5.69 -9.33
C VAL A 51 -9.89 4.26 -9.41
N LYS A 52 -10.20 3.46 -8.41
CA LYS A 52 -9.67 2.09 -8.28
C LYS A 52 -10.68 1.14 -7.67
N SER A 53 -10.43 -0.17 -7.82
CA SER A 53 -11.17 -1.18 -7.06
C SER A 53 -10.86 -1.09 -5.58
N ASP A 54 -11.87 -1.23 -4.71
CA ASP A 54 -11.68 -1.30 -3.26
C ASP A 54 -10.88 -2.54 -2.84
N THR A 55 -11.06 -3.66 -3.54
CA THR A 55 -10.41 -4.95 -3.23
C THR A 55 -9.34 -5.39 -4.22
N GLY A 56 -9.03 -4.57 -5.21
CA GLY A 56 -8.04 -4.88 -6.24
C GLY A 56 -6.60 -4.74 -5.75
N GLY A 57 -5.68 -5.35 -6.49
CA GLY A 57 -4.22 -5.24 -6.28
C GLY A 57 -3.46 -5.07 -7.59
N SER A 58 -2.12 -4.97 -7.51
CA SER A 58 -1.17 -4.92 -8.65
C SER A 58 -1.47 -3.81 -9.66
N SER A 59 -2.06 -2.69 -9.25
CA SER A 59 -2.47 -1.57 -10.12
C SER A 59 -3.42 -1.96 -11.27
N LEU A 60 -3.96 -3.19 -11.25
CA LEU A 60 -5.06 -3.57 -12.08
C LEU A 60 -6.28 -2.71 -11.69
N HIS A 61 -6.97 -2.15 -12.67
CA HIS A 61 -8.14 -1.31 -12.40
C HIS A 61 -7.83 -0.03 -11.58
N LEU A 62 -6.67 0.59 -11.82
CA LEU A 62 -6.31 1.91 -11.30
C LEU A 62 -6.35 2.94 -12.45
N TYR A 63 -7.16 3.98 -12.30
CA TYR A 63 -7.33 5.02 -13.30
C TYR A 63 -7.06 6.38 -12.69
N ARG A 64 -6.17 7.18 -13.31
CA ARG A 64 -6.05 8.60 -13.01
C ARG A 64 -7.00 9.37 -13.91
N VAL A 65 -7.87 10.19 -13.32
CA VAL A 65 -8.89 10.95 -14.03
C VAL A 65 -8.77 12.44 -13.72
N ARG A 66 -9.01 13.29 -14.73
CA ARG A 66 -8.79 14.73 -14.67
C ARG A 66 -10.10 15.53 -14.72
N ASN A 67 -11.20 14.88 -15.07
CA ASN A 67 -12.51 15.48 -15.26
C ASN A 67 -13.64 14.43 -15.10
N GLY A 68 -14.88 14.90 -15.13
CA GLY A 68 -16.06 14.05 -14.97
C GLY A 68 -16.24 13.00 -16.06
N GLU A 69 -15.84 13.27 -17.30
CA GLU A 69 -15.96 12.30 -18.40
C GLU A 69 -15.00 11.11 -18.19
N GLU A 70 -13.73 11.40 -17.86
CA GLU A 70 -12.74 10.37 -17.52
C GLU A 70 -13.17 9.58 -16.28
N LEU A 71 -13.74 10.25 -15.27
CA LEU A 71 -14.28 9.62 -14.07
C LEU A 71 -15.41 8.65 -14.41
N GLN A 72 -16.39 9.09 -15.21
CA GLN A 72 -17.51 8.24 -15.61
C GLN A 72 -17.02 6.99 -16.37
N CYS A 73 -16.10 7.17 -17.31
CA CYS A 73 -15.51 6.05 -18.06
C CYS A 73 -14.78 5.05 -17.14
N ALA A 74 -14.03 5.54 -16.15
CA ALA A 74 -13.33 4.69 -15.19
C ALA A 74 -14.32 3.91 -14.30
N MET A 75 -15.33 4.57 -13.77
CA MET A 75 -16.39 3.93 -12.97
C MET A 75 -17.14 2.87 -13.78
N ASP A 76 -17.48 3.17 -15.05
CA ASP A 76 -18.18 2.23 -15.93
C ASP A 76 -17.40 0.94 -16.12
N ARG A 77 -16.09 1.02 -16.34
CA ARG A 77 -15.20 -0.14 -16.47
C ARG A 77 -15.14 -0.98 -15.20
N LEU A 78 -15.03 -0.32 -14.04
CA LEU A 78 -14.96 -1.01 -12.75
C LEU A 78 -16.28 -1.71 -12.42
N PHE A 79 -17.41 -1.02 -12.53
CA PHE A 79 -18.72 -1.63 -12.28
C PHE A 79 -19.07 -2.73 -13.28
N ALA A 80 -18.69 -2.59 -14.56
CA ALA A 80 -18.87 -3.64 -15.57
C ALA A 80 -18.08 -4.93 -15.24
N SER A 81 -16.95 -4.80 -14.54
CA SER A 81 -16.17 -5.94 -14.04
C SER A 81 -16.59 -6.42 -12.65
N GLY A 82 -17.73 -5.96 -12.12
CA GLY A 82 -18.25 -6.38 -10.82
C GLY A 82 -17.48 -5.83 -9.62
N GLN A 83 -16.68 -4.78 -9.80
CA GLN A 83 -15.89 -4.19 -8.73
C GLN A 83 -16.68 -3.11 -7.99
N THR A 84 -16.43 -2.97 -6.70
CA THR A 84 -16.75 -1.76 -5.94
C THR A 84 -15.69 -0.70 -6.18
N VAL A 85 -16.06 0.59 -6.10
CA VAL A 85 -15.19 1.70 -6.51
C VAL A 85 -14.72 2.51 -5.32
N LEU A 86 -13.44 2.80 -5.28
CA LEU A 86 -12.80 3.76 -4.38
C LEU A 86 -12.25 4.94 -5.19
N ILE A 87 -12.58 6.15 -4.78
CA ILE A 87 -12.14 7.40 -5.42
C ILE A 87 -11.33 8.18 -4.40
N GLU A 88 -10.12 8.62 -4.77
CA GLU A 88 -9.20 9.39 -3.93
C GLU A 88 -8.64 10.59 -4.68
N PRO A 89 -8.35 11.71 -4.02
CA PRO A 89 -7.59 12.79 -4.64
C PRO A 89 -6.14 12.33 -4.87
N LEU A 90 -5.53 12.86 -5.93
CA LEU A 90 -4.10 12.68 -6.15
C LEU A 90 -3.32 13.43 -5.07
N ILE A 91 -2.50 12.70 -4.31
CA ILE A 91 -1.52 13.31 -3.42
C ILE A 91 -0.20 13.47 -4.18
N ARG A 92 0.33 14.69 -4.20
CA ARG A 92 1.67 14.96 -4.77
C ARG A 92 2.73 14.55 -3.78
N GLY A 93 3.78 13.89 -4.25
CA GLY A 93 4.86 13.41 -3.40
C GLY A 93 5.64 12.27 -4.04
N ARG A 94 6.44 11.60 -3.21
CA ARG A 94 7.27 10.46 -3.62
C ARG A 94 6.66 9.17 -3.08
N GLU A 95 6.66 8.12 -3.88
CA GLU A 95 6.20 6.80 -3.45
C GLU A 95 7.29 6.11 -2.62
N ALA A 96 6.87 5.51 -1.50
CA ALA A 96 7.73 4.73 -0.63
C ALA A 96 6.99 3.50 -0.10
N THR A 97 7.73 2.53 0.36
CA THR A 97 7.17 1.35 1.02
C THR A 97 8.02 0.96 2.22
N CYS A 98 7.41 0.25 3.18
CA CYS A 98 8.10 -0.25 4.37
C CYS A 98 7.48 -1.57 4.82
N GLY A 99 8.32 -2.59 4.90
CA GLY A 99 7.98 -3.88 5.45
C GLY A 99 7.91 -3.84 6.98
N VAL A 100 7.06 -4.70 7.53
CA VAL A 100 7.04 -5.05 8.95
C VAL A 100 7.23 -6.55 9.07
N LEU A 101 8.13 -6.97 9.97
CA LEU A 101 8.44 -8.36 10.27
C LEU A 101 8.30 -8.60 11.77
N GLU A 102 7.56 -9.62 12.16
CA GLU A 102 7.55 -10.08 13.56
C GLU A 102 8.72 -11.07 13.80
N ARG A 103 9.44 -10.85 14.90
CA ARG A 103 10.48 -11.75 15.42
C ARG A 103 10.31 -11.91 16.92
N GLY A 104 10.18 -13.16 17.39
CA GLY A 104 9.96 -13.45 18.81
C GLY A 104 8.69 -12.80 19.36
N GLY A 105 7.64 -12.68 18.55
CA GLY A 105 6.36 -12.04 18.92
C GLY A 105 6.39 -10.51 18.93
N ARG A 106 7.48 -9.87 18.51
CA ARG A 106 7.61 -8.41 18.41
C ARG A 106 7.65 -7.98 16.94
N ALA A 107 6.78 -7.05 16.57
CA ALA A 107 6.79 -6.44 15.25
C ALA A 107 7.87 -5.36 15.14
N GLU A 108 8.69 -5.43 14.11
CA GLU A 108 9.76 -4.50 13.79
C GLU A 108 9.61 -4.00 12.35
N ALA A 109 9.79 -2.69 12.13
CA ALA A 109 9.80 -2.13 10.78
C ALA A 109 11.15 -2.37 10.11
N LEU A 110 11.13 -2.75 8.86
CA LEU A 110 12.31 -2.91 8.02
C LEU A 110 12.76 -1.53 7.46
N PRO A 111 13.96 -1.42 6.88
CA PRO A 111 14.39 -0.19 6.23
C PRO A 111 13.45 0.21 5.09
N PRO A 112 12.92 1.44 5.06
CA PRO A 112 12.05 1.88 3.98
C PRO A 112 12.73 1.85 2.61
N VAL A 113 11.93 1.62 1.57
CA VAL A 113 12.34 1.69 0.16
C VAL A 113 11.70 2.90 -0.50
N LEU A 114 12.49 3.67 -1.24
CA LEU A 114 11.98 4.72 -2.12
C LEU A 114 11.72 4.13 -3.51
N ILE A 115 10.52 4.34 -4.02
CA ILE A 115 10.13 3.93 -5.36
C ILE A 115 10.25 5.13 -6.30
N VAL A 116 11.15 5.04 -7.27
CA VAL A 116 11.38 6.10 -8.26
C VAL A 116 10.90 5.60 -9.61
N PRO A 117 9.80 6.13 -10.14
CA PRO A 117 9.34 5.74 -11.47
C PRO A 117 10.34 6.20 -12.53
N LYS A 118 10.66 5.34 -13.49
CA LYS A 118 11.53 5.70 -14.63
C LYS A 118 10.82 6.58 -15.68
N HIS A 119 9.49 6.64 -15.62
CA HIS A 119 8.66 7.46 -16.53
C HIS A 119 7.55 8.15 -15.75
N GLU A 120 7.06 9.28 -16.25
CA GLU A 120 6.03 10.13 -15.58
C GLU A 120 4.68 9.43 -15.30
N PHE A 121 4.47 8.21 -15.79
CA PHE A 121 3.21 7.48 -15.65
C PHE A 121 3.39 6.01 -15.32
N PHE A 122 2.77 5.64 -14.20
CA PHE A 122 2.53 4.28 -13.76
C PHE A 122 1.33 3.68 -14.52
N ASP A 123 1.60 2.66 -15.36
CA ASP A 123 0.59 1.71 -15.76
C ASP A 123 1.03 0.28 -15.38
N TYR A 124 0.13 -0.68 -15.54
CA TYR A 124 0.40 -2.10 -15.26
C TYR A 124 1.60 -2.63 -16.06
N HIS A 125 1.86 -2.11 -17.27
CA HIS A 125 2.98 -2.52 -18.11
C HIS A 125 4.33 -2.06 -17.53
N ALA A 126 4.39 -0.91 -16.85
CA ALA A 126 5.63 -0.41 -16.26
C ALA A 126 6.13 -1.27 -15.09
N LYS A 127 5.24 -1.98 -14.38
CA LYS A 127 5.61 -2.85 -13.23
C LYS A 127 6.29 -4.16 -13.64
N TYR A 128 6.12 -4.62 -14.88
CA TYR A 128 6.55 -5.96 -15.30
C TYR A 128 7.46 -5.98 -16.52
N THR A 129 7.89 -4.82 -17.00
CA THR A 129 8.88 -4.70 -18.09
C THR A 129 10.20 -4.12 -17.56
N ASP A 130 11.31 -4.38 -18.26
CA ASP A 130 12.66 -3.87 -17.91
C ASP A 130 12.77 -2.32 -17.88
N ALA A 131 11.73 -1.62 -18.29
CA ALA A 131 11.57 -0.17 -18.19
C ALA A 131 11.08 0.30 -16.80
N GLY A 132 10.93 -0.61 -15.83
CA GLY A 132 10.30 -0.47 -14.52
C GLY A 132 10.86 0.62 -13.58
N GLU A 133 10.45 0.51 -12.34
CA GLU A 133 10.81 1.39 -11.23
C GLU A 133 12.25 1.19 -10.78
N CYS A 134 12.87 2.23 -10.25
CA CYS A 134 14.08 2.10 -9.47
C CYS A 134 13.70 2.02 -7.99
N GLU A 135 13.96 0.88 -7.36
CA GLU A 135 13.73 0.63 -5.94
C GLU A 135 15.04 0.88 -5.18
N ILE A 136 15.08 1.94 -4.37
CA ILE A 136 16.30 2.31 -3.61
C ILE A 136 16.11 1.91 -2.15
N CYS A 137 16.86 0.91 -1.70
CA CYS A 137 16.84 0.39 -0.34
C CYS A 137 18.25 0.39 0.27
N PRO A 138 18.49 0.96 1.46
CA PRO A 138 17.59 1.84 2.20
C PRO A 138 17.26 3.14 1.45
N ALA A 139 16.06 3.68 1.67
CA ALA A 139 15.65 4.93 1.04
C ALA A 139 16.58 6.09 1.45
N PRO A 140 17.13 6.90 0.51
CA PRO A 140 18.00 8.02 0.80
C PRO A 140 17.18 9.24 1.27
N LEU A 141 16.61 9.14 2.45
CA LEU A 141 15.73 10.13 3.07
C LEU A 141 16.35 10.65 4.39
N PRO A 142 15.98 11.84 4.87
CA PRO A 142 16.34 12.30 6.20
C PRO A 142 15.90 11.32 7.29
N GLU A 143 16.74 11.11 8.32
CA GLU A 143 16.45 10.11 9.38
C GLU A 143 15.11 10.34 10.08
N ALA A 144 14.73 11.58 10.32
CA ALA A 144 13.43 11.89 10.91
C ALA A 144 12.26 11.38 10.06
N LEU A 145 12.35 11.48 8.74
CA LEU A 145 11.32 10.96 7.83
C LEU A 145 11.34 9.43 7.75
N LEU A 146 12.53 8.82 7.75
CA LEU A 146 12.69 7.36 7.81
C LEU A 146 12.03 6.79 9.07
N GLU A 147 12.23 7.44 10.23
CA GLU A 147 11.65 7.03 11.49
C GLU A 147 10.12 7.19 11.49
N GLU A 148 9.60 8.27 10.90
CA GLU A 148 8.16 8.47 10.74
C GLU A 148 7.53 7.40 9.85
N VAL A 149 8.16 7.04 8.73
CA VAL A 149 7.71 5.96 7.84
C VAL A 149 7.69 4.63 8.59
N ARG A 150 8.77 4.28 9.30
CA ARG A 150 8.86 3.05 10.10
C ARG A 150 7.75 2.98 11.18
N LYS A 151 7.56 4.07 11.93
CA LYS A 151 6.51 4.18 12.94
C LYS A 151 5.12 4.04 12.34
N THR A 152 4.87 4.69 11.21
CA THR A 152 3.59 4.63 10.51
C THR A 152 3.31 3.23 9.97
N ALA A 153 4.32 2.51 9.43
CA ALA A 153 4.19 1.13 8.99
C ALA A 153 3.82 0.19 10.15
N LEU A 154 4.49 0.34 11.31
CA LEU A 154 4.20 -0.44 12.51
C LEU A 154 2.78 -0.19 13.01
N GLU A 155 2.33 1.06 13.04
CA GLU A 155 0.98 1.38 13.49
C GLU A 155 -0.09 0.92 12.51
N ALA A 156 0.15 1.01 11.19
CA ALA A 156 -0.73 0.46 10.17
C ALA A 156 -0.87 -1.07 10.30
N HIS A 157 0.24 -1.77 10.53
CA HIS A 157 0.25 -3.21 10.81
C HIS A 157 -0.58 -3.55 12.06
N ARG A 158 -0.41 -2.80 13.16
CA ARG A 158 -1.08 -3.02 14.44
C ARG A 158 -2.57 -2.74 14.39
N CYS A 159 -2.97 -1.60 13.82
CA CYS A 159 -4.37 -1.18 13.79
C CYS A 159 -5.26 -2.10 12.93
N LEU A 160 -4.68 -2.81 11.96
CA LEU A 160 -5.36 -3.86 11.19
C LEU A 160 -5.31 -5.24 11.88
N GLY A 161 -4.67 -5.37 13.05
CA GLY A 161 -4.51 -6.64 13.76
C GLY A 161 -3.66 -7.66 13.01
N LEU A 162 -2.71 -7.20 12.20
CA LEU A 162 -1.86 -8.07 11.40
C LEU A 162 -0.83 -8.80 12.24
N LYS A 163 -0.31 -9.88 11.67
CA LYS A 163 0.67 -10.76 12.28
C LYS A 163 1.68 -11.25 11.26
N GLY A 164 2.89 -11.55 11.75
CA GLY A 164 3.99 -12.15 11.00
C GLY A 164 4.72 -11.14 10.15
N TYR A 165 4.13 -10.71 9.09
CA TYR A 165 4.71 -9.71 8.20
C TYR A 165 3.64 -8.99 7.38
N SER A 166 3.98 -7.81 6.93
CA SER A 166 3.20 -7.03 5.98
C SER A 166 4.10 -6.03 5.27
N ARG A 167 3.59 -5.38 4.22
CA ARG A 167 4.22 -4.22 3.58
C ARG A 167 3.19 -3.12 3.47
N THR A 168 3.58 -1.92 3.90
CA THR A 168 2.76 -0.72 3.79
C THR A 168 3.30 0.17 2.69
N ASP A 169 2.42 0.63 1.81
CA ASP A 169 2.75 1.51 0.70
C ASP A 169 2.28 2.94 1.01
N PHE A 170 3.12 3.95 0.70
CA PHE A 170 2.95 5.34 1.11
C PHE A 170 3.15 6.33 -0.02
N ILE A 171 2.55 7.53 0.13
CA ILE A 171 3.05 8.75 -0.50
C ILE A 171 3.68 9.63 0.59
N LEU A 172 4.94 9.98 0.40
CA LEU A 172 5.63 11.02 1.14
C LEU A 172 5.25 12.36 0.51
N GLY A 173 4.22 12.98 1.08
CA GLY A 173 3.57 14.14 0.49
C GLY A 173 4.46 15.39 0.44
N ASP A 174 4.26 16.23 -0.56
CA ASP A 174 4.88 17.56 -0.63
C ASP A 174 4.41 18.47 0.52
N ASP A 175 3.31 18.11 1.19
CA ASP A 175 2.80 18.73 2.43
C ASP A 175 3.56 18.30 3.68
N GLY A 176 4.55 17.40 3.54
CA GLY A 176 5.37 16.87 4.62
C GLY A 176 4.75 15.70 5.38
N ALA A 177 3.54 15.25 5.04
CA ALA A 177 2.88 14.13 5.70
C ALA A 177 3.23 12.78 5.04
N VAL A 178 3.22 11.71 5.83
CA VAL A 178 3.36 10.32 5.37
C VAL A 178 1.95 9.75 5.21
N HIS A 179 1.46 9.67 3.97
CA HIS A 179 0.11 9.19 3.66
C HIS A 179 0.12 7.70 3.37
N VAL A 180 -0.56 6.91 4.21
CA VAL A 180 -0.75 5.46 3.98
C VAL A 180 -1.73 5.25 2.83
N LEU A 181 -1.31 4.50 1.81
CA LEU A 181 -2.17 4.10 0.68
C LEU A 181 -2.88 2.78 0.95
N GLU A 182 -2.11 1.74 1.25
CA GLU A 182 -2.60 0.38 1.51
C GLU A 182 -1.58 -0.44 2.30
N VAL A 183 -2.04 -1.58 2.84
CA VAL A 183 -1.18 -2.57 3.47
C VAL A 183 -1.37 -3.93 2.80
N ASN A 184 -0.27 -4.53 2.38
CA ASN A 184 -0.22 -5.85 1.78
C ASN A 184 0.13 -6.90 2.84
N THR A 185 -0.75 -7.88 3.07
CA THR A 185 -0.55 -8.97 4.05
C THR A 185 0.20 -10.18 3.48
N LEU A 186 0.30 -10.27 2.17
CA LEU A 186 1.06 -11.28 1.42
C LEU A 186 1.87 -10.60 0.31
N PRO A 187 2.84 -9.72 0.67
CA PRO A 187 3.70 -9.09 -0.32
C PRO A 187 4.54 -10.13 -1.05
N GLY A 188 5.01 -9.77 -2.23
CA GLY A 188 5.91 -10.62 -3.01
C GLY A 188 7.09 -11.12 -2.16
N MET A 189 7.43 -12.41 -2.33
CA MET A 189 8.45 -13.10 -1.54
C MET A 189 9.41 -13.87 -2.45
N THR A 190 9.88 -13.20 -3.50
CA THR A 190 11.03 -13.66 -4.29
C THR A 190 12.28 -12.90 -3.83
N PRO A 191 13.51 -13.39 -4.06
CA PRO A 191 14.72 -12.65 -3.70
C PRO A 191 14.78 -11.21 -4.24
N ALA A 192 14.10 -10.94 -5.35
CA ALA A 192 14.01 -9.61 -5.96
C ALA A 192 12.86 -8.74 -5.41
N SER A 193 12.00 -9.28 -4.56
CA SER A 193 10.85 -8.55 -3.98
C SER A 193 11.28 -7.55 -2.91
N LEU A 194 10.44 -6.56 -2.64
CA LEU A 194 10.73 -5.45 -1.72
C LEU A 194 11.06 -5.91 -0.30
N VAL A 195 10.21 -6.73 0.33
CA VAL A 195 10.45 -7.20 1.72
C VAL A 195 11.77 -7.96 1.86
N PRO A 196 12.15 -8.92 0.97
CA PRO A 196 13.48 -9.50 0.97
C PRO A 196 14.62 -8.50 0.77
N LYS A 197 14.47 -7.47 -0.07
CA LYS A 197 15.46 -6.40 -0.23
C LYS A 197 15.64 -5.58 1.05
N GLU A 198 14.55 -5.25 1.72
CA GLU A 198 14.55 -4.55 3.01
C GLU A 198 15.24 -5.41 4.10
N ALA A 199 14.98 -6.72 4.15
CA ALA A 199 15.64 -7.63 5.06
C ALA A 199 17.16 -7.75 4.77
N ALA A 200 17.55 -7.84 3.50
CA ALA A 200 18.94 -7.86 3.07
C ALA A 200 19.70 -6.58 3.46
N ALA A 201 19.04 -5.41 3.46
CA ALA A 201 19.62 -4.15 3.92
C ALA A 201 19.94 -4.16 5.43
N LEU A 202 19.35 -5.08 6.21
CA LEU A 202 19.68 -5.35 7.62
C LEU A 202 20.72 -6.48 7.78
N GLY A 203 21.26 -7.02 6.69
CA GLY A 203 22.19 -8.14 6.71
C GLY A 203 21.53 -9.52 6.84
N MET A 204 20.19 -9.59 6.72
CA MET A 204 19.44 -10.85 6.75
C MET A 204 19.31 -11.40 5.33
N ASP A 205 19.89 -12.56 5.05
CA ASP A 205 19.74 -13.20 3.77
C ASP A 205 18.33 -13.78 3.56
N PHE A 206 18.03 -14.18 2.31
CA PHE A 206 16.69 -14.67 1.97
C PHE A 206 16.31 -15.95 2.73
N GLY A 207 17.28 -16.85 2.98
CA GLY A 207 17.06 -18.07 3.76
C GLY A 207 16.73 -17.76 5.22
N GLU A 208 17.49 -16.85 5.83
CA GLU A 208 17.27 -16.37 7.21
C GLU A 208 15.90 -15.70 7.35
N LEU A 209 15.48 -14.88 6.37
CA LEU A 209 14.13 -14.30 6.35
C LEU A 209 13.04 -15.39 6.35
N LEU A 210 13.18 -16.41 5.50
CA LEU A 210 12.22 -17.51 5.44
C LEU A 210 12.20 -18.32 6.75
N GLU A 211 13.36 -18.54 7.39
CA GLU A 211 13.42 -19.19 8.70
C GLU A 211 12.68 -18.38 9.79
N VAL A 212 12.83 -17.05 9.81
CA VAL A 212 12.09 -16.18 10.74
C VAL A 212 10.60 -16.36 10.54
N LEU A 213 10.12 -16.27 9.28
CA LEU A 213 8.71 -16.43 8.95
C LEU A 213 8.15 -17.79 9.36
N LEU A 214 8.93 -18.88 9.18
CA LEU A 214 8.54 -20.23 9.57
C LEU A 214 8.49 -20.39 11.08
N LYS A 215 9.52 -19.91 11.80
CA LYS A 215 9.57 -19.93 13.27
C LYS A 215 8.38 -19.23 13.90
N GLU A 216 8.06 -18.01 13.41
CA GLU A 216 6.88 -17.25 13.87
C GLU A 216 5.55 -17.96 13.55
N ALA A 217 5.46 -18.64 12.41
CA ALA A 217 4.25 -19.40 12.06
C ALA A 217 4.04 -20.60 13.00
N VAL A 218 5.11 -21.31 13.35
CA VAL A 218 5.07 -22.47 14.29
C VAL A 218 4.73 -22.02 15.71
N LEU A 219 5.31 -20.90 16.18
CA LEU A 219 5.03 -20.36 17.52
C LEU A 219 3.56 -19.98 17.70
N ARG A 220 2.89 -19.52 16.62
CA ARG A 220 1.47 -19.11 16.65
C ARG A 220 0.50 -20.26 16.43
N GLY A 221 0.94 -21.39 15.91
CA GLY A 221 0.13 -22.60 15.73
C GLY A 221 -0.02 -23.45 17.00
N LYS A 222 0.65 -23.05 18.07
CA LYS A 222 0.54 -23.65 19.42
C LYS A 222 -0.39 -22.82 20.29
#